data_2b38bb6a1e761a956d67482074c8ea0f
#
_entry.id   2b38bb6a1e761a956d67482074c8ea0f
#
_cell.length_a   1.000
_cell.length_b   1.000
_cell.length_c   1.000
_cell.angle_alpha   90.00
_cell.angle_beta   90.00
_cell.angle_gamma   90.00
#
_symmetry.space_group_name_H-M   'P 1'
#
loop_
_entity.id
_entity.type
_entity.pdbx_description
1 polymer ?
#
loop_
_entity_poly.entity_id
_entity_poly.type
_entity_poly.pdbx_seq_one_letter_code
_entity_poly.pdbx_strand_id
1 'polypeptide(L)'
;MKKILTLLLSLFVSVLMLGQEINRSYQVPLFTGIEAGGIFDITLTKSSQNSVSTTSNKEIAKYINVSVKNGLLKLDLDTDSMPAMLKRNTKYIKAQIAMNQLDRVYLSGAAKLKSSGAFYPATFRGDFSGAVIADGLVINSEESSVQVSGASKVEIKGKFKNVKYDISGASVVTIEHESTDIKVGGSGASKMEYTGTSTIANISISGATNVKLKGSATTASFEASGASQLDAEYFIVRDVEIEASGVSNIRTNVTGTISAEISGGSVLRYAGNPTMKNIETSSQASIQRIK
;
A
#
# COMPACT_ATOMS: atom_id res chain seq x y z
N MET A 1 -3.05 33.12 -75.30
CA MET A 1 -3.52 31.83 -74.71
C MET A 1 -2.87 31.68 -73.35
N LYS A 2 -3.59 32.04 -72.27
CA LYS A 2 -3.07 31.92 -70.89
C LYS A 2 -3.61 30.61 -70.32
N LYS A 3 -2.67 29.68 -70.00
CA LYS A 3 -3.01 28.46 -69.27
C LYS A 3 -3.09 28.77 -67.78
N ILE A 4 -4.28 28.66 -67.22
CA ILE A 4 -4.55 28.77 -65.81
C ILE A 4 -4.22 27.40 -65.19
N LEU A 5 -3.17 27.35 -64.39
CA LEU A 5 -2.78 26.18 -63.60
C LEU A 5 -3.54 26.21 -62.27
N THR A 6 -4.58 25.39 -62.17
CA THR A 6 -5.36 25.25 -60.95
C THR A 6 -4.62 24.33 -60.03
N LEU A 7 -4.03 24.89 -58.96
CA LEU A 7 -3.36 24.13 -57.87
C LEU A 7 -4.45 23.65 -56.90
N LEU A 8 -4.81 22.38 -56.95
CA LEU A 8 -5.65 21.71 -55.97
C LEU A 8 -4.83 21.50 -54.70
N LEU A 9 -4.98 22.39 -53.72
CA LEU A 9 -4.48 22.22 -52.38
C LEU A 9 -5.41 21.26 -51.63
N SER A 10 -5.07 19.98 -51.61
CA SER A 10 -5.76 18.99 -50.77
C SER A 10 -5.39 19.23 -49.32
N LEU A 11 -6.28 19.91 -48.60
CA LEU A 11 -6.23 20.09 -47.16
C LEU A 11 -6.49 18.73 -46.48
N PHE A 12 -5.43 18.02 -46.12
CA PHE A 12 -5.52 16.85 -45.22
C PHE A 12 -5.90 17.35 -43.84
N VAL A 13 -7.18 17.48 -43.55
CA VAL A 13 -7.70 17.62 -42.19
C VAL A 13 -7.57 16.25 -41.53
N SER A 14 -6.44 15.98 -40.86
CA SER A 14 -6.35 14.90 -39.91
C SER A 14 -7.25 15.26 -38.72
N VAL A 15 -8.52 14.81 -38.78
CA VAL A 15 -9.40 14.79 -37.61
C VAL A 15 -8.78 13.81 -36.60
N LEU A 16 -8.01 14.34 -35.68
CA LEU A 16 -7.72 13.66 -34.43
C LEU A 16 -9.07 13.41 -33.76
N MET A 17 -9.65 12.23 -33.97
CA MET A 17 -10.74 11.72 -33.14
C MET A 17 -10.16 11.47 -31.74
N LEU A 18 -9.98 12.52 -30.97
CA LEU A 18 -9.94 12.44 -29.51
C LEU A 18 -11.32 11.93 -29.12
N GLY A 19 -11.42 10.66 -28.72
CA GLY A 19 -12.66 10.05 -28.27
C GLY A 19 -13.31 10.97 -27.24
N GLN A 20 -14.56 11.34 -27.46
CA GLN A 20 -15.31 12.27 -26.62
C GLN A 20 -15.35 11.71 -25.19
N GLU A 21 -14.65 12.35 -24.23
CA GLU A 21 -14.78 12.03 -22.82
C GLU A 21 -16.16 12.45 -22.32
N ILE A 22 -16.80 11.60 -21.55
CA ILE A 22 -18.04 11.91 -20.86
C ILE A 22 -17.88 11.73 -19.36
N ASN A 23 -18.52 12.62 -18.62
CA ASN A 23 -18.63 12.53 -17.16
C ASN A 23 -20.04 12.01 -16.82
N ARG A 24 -20.11 11.03 -15.91
CA ARG A 24 -21.36 10.47 -15.37
C ARG A 24 -21.35 10.57 -13.86
N SER A 25 -22.37 11.20 -13.30
CA SER A 25 -22.63 11.19 -11.85
C SER A 25 -23.62 10.09 -11.51
N TYR A 26 -23.42 9.46 -10.36
CA TYR A 26 -24.25 8.32 -9.92
C TYR A 26 -24.97 8.67 -8.62
N GLN A 27 -26.28 8.43 -8.62
CA GLN A 27 -27.08 8.48 -7.40
C GLN A 27 -26.95 7.10 -6.73
N VAL A 28 -26.25 7.04 -5.62
CA VAL A 28 -25.99 5.78 -4.89
C VAL A 28 -26.39 5.93 -3.42
N PRO A 29 -26.78 4.85 -2.74
CA PRO A 29 -26.97 4.85 -1.29
C PRO A 29 -25.70 5.25 -0.55
N LEU A 30 -25.80 5.54 0.76
CA LEU A 30 -24.63 5.81 1.61
C LEU A 30 -23.69 4.61 1.62
N PHE A 31 -22.41 4.89 1.59
CA PHE A 31 -21.34 3.89 1.64
C PHE A 31 -20.18 4.38 2.52
N THR A 32 -19.46 3.43 3.11
CA THR A 32 -18.28 3.65 3.95
C THR A 32 -17.09 2.83 3.48
N GLY A 33 -17.23 2.09 2.38
CA GLY A 33 -16.16 1.31 1.78
C GLY A 33 -16.11 1.47 0.27
N ILE A 34 -14.95 1.18 -0.31
CA ILE A 34 -14.68 1.23 -1.74
C ILE A 34 -14.10 -0.11 -2.19
N GLU A 35 -14.64 -0.67 -3.26
CA GLU A 35 -14.10 -1.82 -3.98
C GLU A 35 -13.93 -1.42 -5.45
N ALA A 36 -12.71 -1.56 -5.97
CA ALA A 36 -12.46 -1.31 -7.38
C ALA A 36 -11.39 -2.27 -7.92
N GLY A 37 -11.62 -2.78 -9.11
CA GLY A 37 -10.68 -3.63 -9.84
C GLY A 37 -10.26 -3.02 -11.17
N GLY A 38 -9.29 -3.65 -11.83
CA GLY A 38 -8.89 -3.27 -13.20
C GLY A 38 -8.10 -1.97 -13.26
N ILE A 39 -8.59 -1.00 -14.02
CA ILE A 39 -7.86 0.21 -14.43
C ILE A 39 -8.51 1.52 -13.94
N PHE A 40 -9.14 1.51 -12.78
CA PHE A 40 -9.69 2.74 -12.21
C PHE A 40 -8.58 3.62 -11.63
N ASP A 41 -8.65 4.93 -11.93
CA ASP A 41 -7.84 5.99 -11.34
C ASP A 41 -8.74 6.82 -10.43
N ILE A 42 -8.69 6.54 -9.14
CA ILE A 42 -9.63 7.02 -8.13
C ILE A 42 -9.03 8.22 -7.41
N THR A 43 -9.74 9.33 -7.45
CA THR A 43 -9.51 10.47 -6.55
C THR A 43 -10.53 10.42 -5.43
N LEU A 44 -10.08 10.17 -4.20
CA LEU A 44 -10.89 10.09 -3.00
C LEU A 44 -10.71 11.36 -2.16
N THR A 45 -11.82 12.00 -1.82
CA THR A 45 -11.80 13.22 -1.01
C THR A 45 -12.68 13.06 0.23
N LYS A 46 -12.16 13.45 1.39
CA LYS A 46 -12.95 13.57 2.62
C LYS A 46 -13.99 14.68 2.45
N SER A 47 -15.26 14.36 2.66
CA SER A 47 -16.39 15.29 2.50
C SER A 47 -17.52 14.93 3.44
N SER A 48 -18.35 15.88 3.83
CA SER A 48 -19.57 15.63 4.61
C SER A 48 -20.67 14.93 3.80
N GLN A 49 -20.57 14.93 2.48
CA GLN A 49 -21.55 14.31 1.58
C GLN A 49 -20.87 13.26 0.69
N ASN A 50 -21.58 12.15 0.45
CA ASN A 50 -21.13 11.14 -0.48
C ASN A 50 -21.49 11.54 -1.92
N SER A 51 -20.53 11.44 -2.81
CA SER A 51 -20.74 11.59 -4.24
C SER A 51 -19.82 10.68 -5.04
N VAL A 52 -20.29 10.26 -6.20
CA VAL A 52 -19.53 9.39 -7.12
C VAL A 52 -19.74 9.88 -8.54
N SER A 53 -18.65 10.06 -9.25
CA SER A 53 -18.68 10.30 -10.69
C SER A 53 -17.54 9.58 -11.40
N THR A 54 -17.74 9.24 -12.66
CA THR A 54 -16.70 8.67 -13.52
C THR A 54 -16.54 9.46 -14.79
N THR A 55 -15.30 9.58 -15.26
CA THR A 55 -14.96 10.16 -16.55
C THR A 55 -14.26 9.12 -17.41
N SER A 56 -14.78 8.87 -18.58
CA SER A 56 -14.23 7.90 -19.52
C SER A 56 -14.59 8.26 -20.96
N ASN A 57 -14.00 7.55 -21.92
CA ASN A 57 -14.45 7.60 -23.30
C ASN A 57 -15.93 7.15 -23.39
N LYS A 58 -16.72 7.82 -24.21
CA LYS A 58 -18.16 7.55 -24.42
C LYS A 58 -18.48 6.08 -24.75
N GLU A 59 -17.62 5.43 -25.52
CA GLU A 59 -17.80 4.03 -25.91
C GLU A 59 -17.58 3.05 -24.72
N ILE A 60 -16.72 3.42 -23.76
CA ILE A 60 -16.40 2.61 -22.58
C ILE A 60 -17.45 2.82 -21.49
N ALA A 61 -18.01 4.01 -21.38
CA ALA A 61 -18.90 4.40 -20.30
C ALA A 61 -20.10 3.47 -20.08
N LYS A 62 -20.58 2.76 -21.11
CA LYS A 62 -21.69 1.79 -21.00
C LYS A 62 -21.30 0.48 -20.31
N TYR A 63 -19.99 0.19 -20.21
CA TYR A 63 -19.45 -1.00 -19.54
C TYR A 63 -19.00 -0.73 -18.11
N ILE A 64 -19.10 0.52 -17.65
CA ILE A 64 -18.78 0.90 -16.27
C ILE A 64 -20.01 0.65 -15.41
N ASN A 65 -19.89 -0.24 -14.44
CA ASN A 65 -20.90 -0.55 -13.44
C ASN A 65 -20.52 0.10 -12.11
N VAL A 66 -21.43 0.89 -11.56
CA VAL A 66 -21.30 1.52 -10.24
C VAL A 66 -22.49 1.11 -9.40
N SER A 67 -22.22 0.47 -8.28
CA SER A 67 -23.26 -0.01 -7.38
C SER A 67 -22.82 0.08 -5.92
N VAL A 68 -23.77 0.07 -5.00
CA VAL A 68 -23.49 -0.02 -3.56
C VAL A 68 -24.21 -1.24 -2.99
N LYS A 69 -23.45 -2.11 -2.34
CA LYS A 69 -23.98 -3.28 -1.63
C LYS A 69 -23.36 -3.38 -0.24
N ASN A 70 -24.18 -3.47 0.78
CA ASN A 70 -23.74 -3.56 2.20
C ASN A 70 -22.77 -2.43 2.60
N GLY A 71 -23.04 -1.19 2.16
CA GLY A 71 -22.19 -0.04 2.42
C GLY A 71 -20.85 -0.03 1.69
N LEU A 72 -20.65 -0.91 0.71
CA LEU A 72 -19.46 -0.99 -0.12
C LEU A 72 -19.79 -0.48 -1.52
N LEU A 73 -19.16 0.64 -1.92
CA LEU A 73 -19.21 1.15 -3.28
C LEU A 73 -18.34 0.26 -4.17
N LYS A 74 -18.93 -0.36 -5.17
CA LYS A 74 -18.22 -1.16 -6.16
C LYS A 74 -18.14 -0.43 -7.48
N LEU A 75 -16.90 -0.26 -7.97
CA LEU A 75 -16.58 0.20 -9.33
C LEU A 75 -16.08 -1.01 -10.12
N ASP A 76 -16.77 -1.35 -11.17
CA ASP A 76 -16.46 -2.50 -12.00
C ASP A 76 -16.50 -2.14 -13.48
N LEU A 77 -15.63 -2.77 -14.26
CA LEU A 77 -15.62 -2.66 -15.72
C LEU A 77 -15.98 -4.03 -16.32
N ASP A 78 -17.16 -4.12 -16.92
CA ASP A 78 -17.59 -5.32 -17.62
C ASP A 78 -16.74 -5.55 -18.87
N THR A 79 -15.59 -6.17 -18.66
CA THR A 79 -14.67 -6.50 -19.74
C THR A 79 -15.17 -7.64 -20.60
N ASP A 80 -16.05 -8.51 -20.10
CA ASP A 80 -16.52 -9.68 -20.84
C ASP A 80 -17.43 -9.28 -22.01
N SER A 81 -18.27 -8.29 -21.79
CA SER A 81 -19.15 -7.71 -22.82
C SER A 81 -18.45 -6.70 -23.74
N MET A 82 -17.16 -6.33 -23.45
CA MET A 82 -16.44 -5.35 -24.26
C MET A 82 -15.84 -5.98 -25.52
N PRO A 83 -15.95 -5.30 -26.70
CA PRO A 83 -15.20 -5.66 -27.91
C PRO A 83 -13.68 -5.65 -27.67
N ALA A 84 -12.96 -6.60 -28.26
CA ALA A 84 -11.51 -6.75 -28.07
C ALA A 84 -10.71 -5.48 -28.41
N MET A 85 -11.12 -4.73 -29.43
CA MET A 85 -10.47 -3.46 -29.78
C MET A 85 -10.62 -2.40 -28.68
N LEU A 86 -11.78 -2.32 -28.02
CA LEU A 86 -11.98 -1.39 -26.92
C LEU A 86 -11.15 -1.81 -25.71
N LYS A 87 -11.10 -3.10 -25.37
CA LYS A 87 -10.25 -3.61 -24.27
C LYS A 87 -8.80 -3.18 -24.42
N ARG A 88 -8.21 -3.33 -25.62
CA ARG A 88 -6.81 -2.98 -25.90
C ARG A 88 -6.52 -1.48 -25.81
N ASN A 89 -7.49 -0.65 -26.14
CA ASN A 89 -7.34 0.80 -26.21
C ASN A 89 -7.87 1.53 -24.97
N THR A 90 -8.41 0.79 -23.99
CA THR A 90 -8.95 1.37 -22.78
C THR A 90 -7.82 1.86 -21.89
N LYS A 91 -7.80 3.17 -21.67
CA LYS A 91 -6.94 3.83 -20.68
C LYS A 91 -7.61 3.80 -19.30
N TYR A 92 -6.95 4.39 -18.31
CA TYR A 92 -7.54 4.53 -16.97
C TYR A 92 -8.89 5.23 -17.03
N ILE A 93 -9.87 4.70 -16.27
CA ILE A 93 -11.16 5.30 -16.02
C ILE A 93 -11.01 6.16 -14.77
N LYS A 94 -11.17 7.47 -14.91
CA LYS A 94 -11.11 8.37 -13.77
C LYS A 94 -12.40 8.22 -12.95
N ALA A 95 -12.27 8.05 -11.63
CA ALA A 95 -13.38 8.05 -10.70
C ALA A 95 -13.13 9.11 -9.62
N GLN A 96 -14.09 9.99 -9.39
CA GLN A 96 -14.07 10.95 -8.31
C GLN A 96 -15.07 10.51 -7.25
N ILE A 97 -14.59 10.31 -6.04
CA ILE A 97 -15.36 9.84 -4.91
C ILE A 97 -15.19 10.84 -3.77
N ALA A 98 -16.30 11.35 -3.26
CA ALA A 98 -16.30 12.10 -2.01
C ALA A 98 -17.08 11.32 -0.97
N MET A 99 -16.57 11.21 0.27
CA MET A 99 -17.23 10.48 1.35
C MET A 99 -16.80 10.97 2.74
N ASN A 100 -17.68 10.74 3.71
CA ASN A 100 -17.41 11.17 5.08
C ASN A 100 -16.61 10.14 5.89
N GLN A 101 -16.84 8.87 5.71
CA GLN A 101 -16.23 7.79 6.48
C GLN A 101 -15.64 6.74 5.54
N LEU A 102 -14.48 6.20 5.88
CA LEU A 102 -13.81 5.17 5.11
C LEU A 102 -13.40 4.02 6.03
N ASP A 103 -14.18 2.96 6.04
CA ASP A 103 -13.95 1.76 6.84
C ASP A 103 -13.19 0.68 6.06
N ARG A 104 -13.38 0.65 4.73
CA ARG A 104 -12.85 -0.42 3.87
C ARG A 104 -12.37 0.11 2.53
N VAL A 105 -11.20 -0.37 2.08
CA VAL A 105 -10.67 -0.14 0.74
C VAL A 105 -10.17 -1.45 0.16
N TYR A 106 -10.79 -1.92 -0.91
CA TYR A 106 -10.41 -3.13 -1.63
C TYR A 106 -10.05 -2.78 -3.06
N LEU A 107 -8.77 -2.81 -3.40
CA LEU A 107 -8.28 -2.47 -4.72
C LEU A 107 -7.54 -3.64 -5.35
N SER A 108 -7.83 -3.91 -6.62
CA SER A 108 -7.19 -4.99 -7.35
C SER A 108 -6.83 -4.60 -8.79
N GLY A 109 -6.13 -5.49 -9.49
CA GLY A 109 -5.71 -5.21 -10.87
C GLY A 109 -4.63 -4.15 -10.94
N ALA A 110 -4.83 -3.13 -11.77
CA ALA A 110 -3.94 -1.99 -11.93
C ALA A 110 -4.58 -0.68 -11.43
N ALA A 111 -5.42 -0.76 -10.41
CA ALA A 111 -6.13 0.40 -9.87
C ALA A 111 -5.17 1.40 -9.22
N LYS A 112 -5.53 2.67 -9.32
CA LYS A 112 -4.84 3.77 -8.62
C LYS A 112 -5.80 4.45 -7.67
N LEU A 113 -5.31 4.83 -6.50
CA LEU A 113 -6.04 5.62 -5.52
C LEU A 113 -5.16 6.80 -5.07
N LYS A 114 -5.68 7.99 -5.21
CA LYS A 114 -5.13 9.18 -4.57
C LYS A 114 -6.16 9.71 -3.58
N SER A 115 -5.80 9.68 -2.30
CA SER A 115 -6.69 10.12 -1.22
C SER A 115 -6.28 11.48 -0.68
N SER A 116 -7.27 12.27 -0.25
CA SER A 116 -7.06 13.54 0.42
C SER A 116 -8.00 13.71 1.61
N GLY A 117 -7.45 14.25 2.70
CA GLY A 117 -8.13 14.38 3.99
C GLY A 117 -7.98 13.14 4.87
N ALA A 118 -8.24 13.29 6.15
CA ALA A 118 -8.10 12.23 7.15
C ALA A 118 -9.45 11.58 7.46
N PHE A 119 -9.47 10.25 7.57
CA PHE A 119 -10.63 9.47 7.92
C PHE A 119 -10.47 8.90 9.33
N TYR A 120 -11.58 8.77 10.05
CA TYR A 120 -11.62 8.40 11.48
C TYR A 120 -12.58 7.21 11.70
N PRO A 121 -12.37 6.06 11.09
CA PRO A 121 -13.17 4.87 11.36
C PRO A 121 -12.79 4.24 12.70
N ALA A 122 -13.73 3.60 13.39
CA ALA A 122 -13.41 2.76 14.55
C ALA A 122 -12.54 1.57 14.13
N THR A 123 -12.87 0.97 12.98
CA THR A 123 -12.11 -0.12 12.36
C THR A 123 -11.79 0.20 10.91
N PHE A 124 -10.58 -0.13 10.46
CA PHE A 124 -10.19 0.03 9.06
C PHE A 124 -9.68 -1.29 8.47
N ARG A 125 -10.11 -1.59 7.25
CA ARG A 125 -9.60 -2.71 6.48
C ARG A 125 -9.18 -2.29 5.09
N GLY A 126 -7.90 -2.50 4.76
CA GLY A 126 -7.32 -2.31 3.43
C GLY A 126 -6.89 -3.63 2.80
N ASP A 127 -7.21 -3.84 1.53
CA ASP A 127 -6.71 -4.96 0.72
C ASP A 127 -6.29 -4.42 -0.65
N PHE A 128 -5.01 -4.57 -0.94
CA PHE A 128 -4.37 -4.04 -2.15
C PHE A 128 -3.64 -5.17 -2.86
N SER A 129 -4.17 -5.60 -4.01
CA SER A 129 -3.65 -6.76 -4.73
C SER A 129 -3.44 -6.46 -6.23
N GLY A 130 -2.52 -7.16 -6.86
CA GLY A 130 -2.17 -6.91 -8.28
C GLY A 130 -1.05 -5.89 -8.44
N ALA A 131 -1.28 -4.83 -9.20
CA ALA A 131 -0.35 -3.73 -9.44
C ALA A 131 -0.96 -2.38 -8.99
N VAL A 132 -1.49 -2.35 -7.78
CA VAL A 132 -2.18 -1.19 -7.20
C VAL A 132 -1.18 -0.11 -6.79
N ILE A 133 -1.58 1.15 -7.00
CA ILE A 133 -0.88 2.32 -6.43
C ILE A 133 -1.89 3.05 -5.55
N ALA A 134 -1.66 3.09 -4.23
CA ALA A 134 -2.48 3.84 -3.28
C ALA A 134 -1.61 4.86 -2.54
N ASP A 135 -1.99 6.12 -2.63
CA ASP A 135 -1.26 7.27 -2.11
C ASP A 135 -2.17 8.19 -1.31
N GLY A 136 -1.62 8.82 -0.27
CA GLY A 136 -2.29 9.83 0.53
C GLY A 136 -3.38 9.29 1.48
N LEU A 137 -3.40 7.99 1.81
CA LEU A 137 -4.32 7.44 2.79
C LEU A 137 -3.93 7.88 4.21
N VAL A 138 -4.75 8.72 4.82
CA VAL A 138 -4.61 9.15 6.22
C VAL A 138 -5.75 8.57 7.03
N ILE A 139 -5.43 7.57 7.87
CA ILE A 139 -6.42 6.81 8.65
C ILE A 139 -6.09 6.92 10.14
N ASN A 140 -7.09 7.27 10.93
CA ASN A 140 -6.99 7.28 12.39
C ASN A 140 -8.04 6.31 12.92
N SER A 141 -7.64 5.19 13.52
CA SER A 141 -8.57 4.15 13.95
C SER A 141 -8.07 3.41 15.19
N GLU A 142 -8.98 2.72 15.87
CA GLU A 142 -8.61 1.85 16.99
C GLU A 142 -8.04 0.53 16.47
N GLU A 143 -8.73 -0.11 15.54
CA GLU A 143 -8.33 -1.41 14.99
C GLU A 143 -8.16 -1.32 13.48
N SER A 144 -7.03 -1.80 12.97
CA SER A 144 -6.76 -1.82 11.53
C SER A 144 -6.12 -3.11 11.05
N SER A 145 -6.49 -3.51 9.84
CA SER A 145 -5.84 -4.61 9.12
C SER A 145 -5.61 -4.21 7.67
N VAL A 146 -4.37 -4.31 7.23
CA VAL A 146 -3.97 -3.94 5.88
C VAL A 146 -3.22 -5.10 5.24
N GLN A 147 -3.70 -5.55 4.09
CA GLN A 147 -3.06 -6.58 3.28
C GLN A 147 -2.57 -5.96 1.97
N VAL A 148 -1.30 -6.22 1.62
CA VAL A 148 -0.69 -5.73 0.39
C VAL A 148 0.02 -6.88 -0.31
N SER A 149 -0.36 -7.13 -1.55
CA SER A 149 0.18 -8.25 -2.31
C SER A 149 0.41 -7.91 -3.79
N GLY A 150 0.98 -8.84 -4.54
CA GLY A 150 1.32 -8.64 -5.95
C GLY A 150 2.55 -7.74 -6.13
N ALA A 151 2.43 -6.72 -6.96
CA ALA A 151 3.42 -5.68 -7.21
C ALA A 151 2.86 -4.30 -6.84
N SER A 152 2.20 -4.21 -5.69
CA SER A 152 1.48 -3.01 -5.25
C SER A 152 2.40 -2.02 -4.54
N LYS A 153 2.08 -0.73 -4.66
CA LYS A 153 2.72 0.36 -3.90
C LYS A 153 1.68 1.07 -3.07
N VAL A 154 1.84 1.07 -1.74
CA VAL A 154 0.86 1.62 -0.80
C VAL A 154 1.55 2.55 0.20
N GLU A 155 0.97 3.75 0.38
CA GLU A 155 1.37 4.70 1.42
C GLU A 155 0.20 4.92 2.38
N ILE A 156 0.46 4.72 3.68
CA ILE A 156 -0.54 4.89 4.76
C ILE A 156 0.07 5.72 5.88
N LYS A 157 -0.69 6.73 6.30
CA LYS A 157 -0.35 7.59 7.44
C LYS A 157 -1.48 7.64 8.46
N GLY A 158 -1.18 8.05 9.68
CA GLY A 158 -2.21 8.34 10.68
C GLY A 158 -1.87 7.98 12.10
N LYS A 159 -2.92 7.58 12.85
CA LYS A 159 -2.80 7.13 14.25
C LYS A 159 -3.64 5.90 14.45
N PHE A 160 -3.06 4.89 15.08
CA PHE A 160 -3.73 3.62 15.33
C PHE A 160 -3.57 3.21 16.79
N LYS A 161 -4.57 2.53 17.35
CA LYS A 161 -4.35 1.82 18.59
C LYS A 161 -3.68 0.49 18.29
N ASN A 162 -4.34 -0.37 17.51
CA ASN A 162 -3.80 -1.65 17.07
C ASN A 162 -3.83 -1.73 15.55
N VAL A 163 -2.72 -2.10 14.93
CA VAL A 163 -2.67 -2.26 13.48
C VAL A 163 -1.86 -3.46 13.06
N LYS A 164 -2.39 -4.19 12.09
CA LYS A 164 -1.72 -5.32 11.45
C LYS A 164 -1.50 -5.05 9.97
N TYR A 165 -0.27 -5.28 9.51
CA TYR A 165 0.13 -5.27 8.11
C TYR A 165 0.58 -6.66 7.68
N ASP A 166 -0.01 -7.20 6.60
CA ASP A 166 0.44 -8.42 5.93
C ASP A 166 0.91 -8.05 4.51
N ILE A 167 2.22 -8.13 4.27
CA ILE A 167 2.85 -7.66 3.05
C ILE A 167 3.52 -8.82 2.33
N SER A 168 3.19 -9.02 1.04
CA SER A 168 3.72 -10.14 0.28
C SER A 168 3.98 -9.78 -1.19
N GLY A 169 4.50 -10.73 -1.95
CA GLY A 169 4.84 -10.53 -3.37
C GLY A 169 6.07 -9.64 -3.56
N ALA A 170 6.02 -8.73 -4.53
CA ALA A 170 7.02 -7.72 -4.80
C ALA A 170 6.51 -6.32 -4.44
N SER A 171 5.82 -6.20 -3.32
CA SER A 171 5.12 -4.99 -2.90
C SER A 171 6.06 -3.98 -2.20
N VAL A 172 5.71 -2.71 -2.31
CA VAL A 172 6.40 -1.61 -1.61
C VAL A 172 5.40 -0.88 -0.72
N VAL A 173 5.67 -0.83 0.59
CA VAL A 173 4.77 -0.20 1.55
C VAL A 173 5.52 0.86 2.35
N THR A 174 4.97 2.07 2.39
CA THR A 174 5.45 3.17 3.22
C THR A 174 4.42 3.47 4.29
N ILE A 175 4.86 3.45 5.54
CA ILE A 175 4.01 3.60 6.71
C ILE A 175 4.55 4.75 7.57
N GLU A 176 3.69 5.70 7.90
CA GLU A 176 4.04 6.81 8.79
C GLU A 176 2.92 7.01 9.81
N HIS A 177 3.09 6.49 11.02
CA HIS A 177 2.08 6.62 12.06
C HIS A 177 2.57 6.40 13.49
N GLU A 178 1.74 6.83 14.45
CA GLU A 178 1.82 6.47 15.86
C GLU A 178 0.85 5.32 16.16
N SER A 179 1.27 4.35 16.98
CA SER A 179 0.39 3.23 17.41
C SER A 179 0.70 2.76 18.82
N THR A 180 -0.25 2.06 19.43
CA THR A 180 0.03 1.29 20.66
C THR A 180 0.68 -0.05 20.28
N ASP A 181 0.07 -0.81 19.39
CA ASP A 181 0.56 -2.10 18.92
C ASP A 181 0.62 -2.11 17.39
N ILE A 182 1.81 -2.40 16.86
CA ILE A 182 1.99 -2.64 15.43
C ILE A 182 2.48 -4.07 15.21
N LYS A 183 1.80 -4.80 14.31
CA LYS A 183 2.21 -6.13 13.84
C LYS A 183 2.46 -6.09 12.35
N VAL A 184 3.62 -6.55 11.93
CA VAL A 184 3.99 -6.62 10.51
C VAL A 184 4.41 -8.02 10.16
N GLY A 185 3.73 -8.63 9.19
CA GLY A 185 4.17 -9.82 8.48
C GLY A 185 4.68 -9.45 7.09
N GLY A 186 5.93 -9.78 6.78
CA GLY A 186 6.55 -9.52 5.47
C GLY A 186 7.05 -10.80 4.81
N SER A 187 6.73 -11.01 3.53
CA SER A 187 7.21 -12.19 2.79
C SER A 187 7.45 -11.88 1.30
N GLY A 188 8.00 -12.84 0.58
CA GLY A 188 8.35 -12.69 -0.83
C GLY A 188 9.60 -11.83 -1.04
N ALA A 189 9.53 -10.89 -1.97
CA ALA A 189 10.56 -9.89 -2.26
C ALA A 189 10.04 -8.47 -1.96
N SER A 190 9.36 -8.31 -0.84
CA SER A 190 8.70 -7.06 -0.46
C SER A 190 9.65 -6.07 0.20
N LYS A 191 9.29 -4.79 0.12
CA LYS A 191 9.99 -3.70 0.79
C LYS A 191 9.03 -2.91 1.66
N MET A 192 9.42 -2.64 2.92
CA MET A 192 8.68 -1.78 3.83
C MET A 192 9.56 -0.70 4.42
N GLU A 193 9.03 0.52 4.50
CA GLU A 193 9.60 1.62 5.25
C GLU A 193 8.57 2.08 6.29
N TYR A 194 8.92 2.01 7.56
CA TYR A 194 8.11 2.48 8.68
C TYR A 194 8.78 3.66 9.35
N THR A 195 8.03 4.70 9.61
CA THR A 195 8.45 5.84 10.42
C THR A 195 7.37 6.14 11.46
N GLY A 196 7.72 6.06 12.74
CA GLY A 196 6.73 6.35 13.79
C GLY A 196 7.14 5.87 15.17
N THR A 197 6.17 5.89 16.07
CA THR A 197 6.34 5.43 17.45
C THR A 197 5.29 4.39 17.82
N SER A 198 5.68 3.41 18.61
CA SER A 198 4.75 2.41 19.16
C SER A 198 5.10 2.05 20.59
N THR A 199 4.16 1.47 21.31
CA THR A 199 4.46 0.83 22.60
C THR A 199 5.02 -0.56 22.35
N ILE A 200 4.39 -1.31 21.44
CA ILE A 200 4.76 -2.67 21.07
C ILE A 200 4.96 -2.75 19.55
N ALA A 201 6.09 -3.29 19.11
CA ALA A 201 6.37 -3.50 17.69
C ALA A 201 6.76 -4.97 17.42
N ASN A 202 5.89 -5.72 16.74
CA ASN A 202 6.15 -7.11 16.35
C ASN A 202 6.35 -7.17 14.83
N ILE A 203 7.57 -7.50 14.40
CA ILE A 203 7.97 -7.52 13.00
C ILE A 203 8.50 -8.92 12.64
N SER A 204 7.76 -9.64 11.83
CA SER A 204 8.15 -10.98 11.35
C SER A 204 8.35 -10.95 9.84
N ILE A 205 9.55 -11.27 9.36
CA ILE A 205 9.90 -11.19 7.94
C ILE A 205 10.56 -12.48 7.44
N SER A 206 10.25 -12.81 6.20
CA SER A 206 10.78 -14.01 5.55
C SER A 206 11.06 -13.79 4.06
N GLY A 207 11.64 -14.78 3.40
CA GLY A 207 11.99 -14.67 1.98
C GLY A 207 13.15 -13.72 1.73
N ALA A 208 13.00 -12.80 0.79
CA ALA A 208 13.96 -11.73 0.47
C ALA A 208 13.40 -10.34 0.84
N THR A 209 12.70 -10.27 1.96
CA THR A 209 12.03 -9.05 2.44
C THR A 209 13.04 -8.06 3.02
N ASN A 210 12.85 -6.79 2.70
CA ASN A 210 13.65 -5.68 3.23
C ASN A 210 12.77 -4.72 4.02
N VAL A 211 13.08 -4.54 5.31
CA VAL A 211 12.34 -3.64 6.21
C VAL A 211 13.29 -2.58 6.78
N LYS A 212 12.86 -1.32 6.72
CA LYS A 212 13.53 -0.20 7.39
C LYS A 212 12.59 0.43 8.40
N LEU A 213 13.08 0.58 9.63
CA LEU A 213 12.32 1.21 10.73
C LEU A 213 13.02 2.50 11.18
N LYS A 214 12.21 3.53 11.44
CA LYS A 214 12.66 4.80 12.04
C LYS A 214 11.69 5.23 13.13
N GLY A 215 12.22 5.73 14.25
CA GLY A 215 11.41 6.19 15.37
C GLY A 215 11.71 5.44 16.67
N SER A 216 10.69 4.92 17.36
CA SER A 216 10.92 4.19 18.61
C SER A 216 9.82 3.22 19.00
N ALA A 217 10.17 2.25 19.86
CA ALA A 217 9.21 1.42 20.59
C ALA A 217 9.65 1.18 22.04
N THR A 218 8.70 0.88 22.90
CA THR A 218 9.05 0.44 24.27
C THR A 218 9.54 -1.00 24.24
N THR A 219 8.81 -1.88 23.59
CA THR A 219 9.18 -3.28 23.40
C THR A 219 9.06 -3.67 21.93
N ALA A 220 9.97 -4.54 21.48
CA ALA A 220 9.86 -5.09 20.14
C ALA A 220 10.17 -6.59 20.11
N SER A 221 9.56 -7.28 19.14
CA SER A 221 9.94 -8.63 18.72
C SER A 221 10.30 -8.58 17.24
N PHE A 222 11.52 -9.00 16.90
CA PHE A 222 12.03 -9.04 15.53
C PHE A 222 12.34 -10.48 15.12
N GLU A 223 11.57 -11.01 14.20
CA GLU A 223 11.79 -12.32 13.63
C GLU A 223 12.22 -12.18 12.17
N ALA A 224 13.34 -12.76 11.79
CA ALA A 224 13.86 -12.69 10.43
C ALA A 224 14.34 -14.05 9.94
N SER A 225 13.85 -14.49 8.80
CA SER A 225 14.25 -15.78 8.21
C SER A 225 14.52 -15.65 6.70
N GLY A 226 15.08 -16.70 6.11
CA GLY A 226 15.45 -16.70 4.69
C GLY A 226 16.65 -15.79 4.41
N ALA A 227 16.57 -14.93 3.41
CA ALA A 227 17.57 -13.95 3.04
C ALA A 227 17.06 -12.51 3.29
N SER A 228 16.37 -12.32 4.41
CA SER A 228 15.72 -11.05 4.75
C SER A 228 16.64 -10.06 5.45
N GLN A 229 16.29 -8.80 5.37
CA GLN A 229 17.01 -7.70 6.00
C GLN A 229 16.06 -6.83 6.82
N LEU A 230 16.35 -6.64 8.10
CA LEU A 230 15.66 -5.72 8.99
C LEU A 230 16.64 -4.67 9.50
N ASP A 231 16.45 -3.43 9.10
CA ASP A 231 17.25 -2.29 9.48
C ASP A 231 16.44 -1.38 10.43
N ALA A 232 16.71 -1.52 11.73
CA ALA A 232 16.14 -0.73 12.82
C ALA A 232 17.22 0.12 13.53
N GLU A 233 18.30 0.48 12.84
CA GLU A 233 19.38 1.32 13.40
C GLU A 233 18.85 2.68 13.89
N TYR A 234 17.87 3.24 13.17
CA TYR A 234 17.21 4.51 13.54
C TYR A 234 15.86 4.31 14.24
N PHE A 235 15.60 3.12 14.77
CA PHE A 235 14.44 2.79 15.56
C PHE A 235 14.86 2.38 16.96
N ILE A 236 14.76 3.30 17.91
CA ILE A 236 15.25 3.09 19.28
C ILE A 236 14.25 2.23 20.05
N VAL A 237 14.69 1.08 20.51
CA VAL A 237 13.88 0.16 21.32
C VAL A 237 14.45 0.09 22.73
N ARG A 238 13.59 0.04 23.76
CA ARG A 238 14.08 -0.21 25.11
C ARG A 238 14.43 -1.69 25.27
N ASP A 239 13.46 -2.58 25.08
CA ASP A 239 13.64 -4.02 25.26
C ASP A 239 13.26 -4.75 23.97
N VAL A 240 14.13 -5.64 23.49
CA VAL A 240 13.91 -6.38 22.24
C VAL A 240 14.17 -7.87 22.39
N GLU A 241 13.30 -8.67 21.80
CA GLU A 241 13.48 -10.09 21.53
C GLU A 241 13.76 -10.29 20.03
N ILE A 242 14.76 -11.10 19.70
CA ILE A 242 15.22 -11.26 18.31
C ILE A 242 15.38 -12.73 17.99
N GLU A 243 14.71 -13.18 16.94
CA GLU A 243 14.91 -14.50 16.34
C GLU A 243 15.40 -14.35 14.90
N ALA A 244 16.57 -14.89 14.59
CA ALA A 244 17.13 -14.80 13.24
C ALA A 244 17.61 -16.16 12.74
N SER A 245 17.21 -16.53 11.54
CA SER A 245 17.58 -17.80 10.92
C SER A 245 17.86 -17.64 9.41
N GLY A 246 18.41 -18.69 8.78
CA GLY A 246 18.82 -18.65 7.38
C GLY A 246 20.08 -17.82 7.16
N VAL A 247 20.01 -16.78 6.34
CA VAL A 247 21.09 -15.81 6.07
C VAL A 247 20.60 -14.38 6.29
N SER A 248 19.74 -14.19 7.29
CA SER A 248 19.10 -12.91 7.58
C SER A 248 20.06 -11.92 8.26
N ASN A 249 19.77 -10.65 8.12
CA ASN A 249 20.56 -9.57 8.67
C ASN A 249 19.67 -8.61 9.45
N ILE A 250 19.92 -8.47 10.75
CA ILE A 250 19.19 -7.56 11.63
C ILE A 250 20.14 -6.50 12.16
N ARG A 251 19.74 -5.22 12.05
CA ARG A 251 20.34 -4.09 12.76
C ARG A 251 19.32 -3.53 13.73
N THR A 252 19.74 -3.19 14.94
CA THR A 252 18.85 -2.61 15.97
C THR A 252 19.60 -1.63 16.85
N ASN A 253 18.87 -0.71 17.49
CA ASN A 253 19.39 0.23 18.48
C ASN A 253 18.62 0.06 19.79
N VAL A 254 19.29 -0.40 20.84
CA VAL A 254 18.64 -0.86 22.07
C VAL A 254 19.22 -0.18 23.29
N THR A 255 18.34 0.30 24.17
CA THR A 255 18.74 1.03 25.38
C THR A 255 18.58 0.24 26.69
N GLY A 256 17.73 -0.79 26.71
CA GLY A 256 17.46 -1.64 27.89
C GLY A 256 18.02 -3.05 27.73
N THR A 257 17.22 -4.00 27.25
CA THR A 257 17.60 -5.42 27.17
C THR A 257 17.52 -6.01 25.78
N ILE A 258 18.44 -6.94 25.46
CA ILE A 258 18.37 -7.81 24.27
C ILE A 258 18.28 -9.26 24.74
N SER A 259 17.27 -9.99 24.25
CA SER A 259 17.25 -11.46 24.18
C SER A 259 17.35 -11.85 22.71
N ALA A 260 18.20 -12.82 22.35
CA ALA A 260 18.41 -13.16 20.95
C ALA A 260 18.72 -14.64 20.74
N GLU A 261 18.03 -15.25 19.78
CA GLU A 261 18.33 -16.56 19.21
C GLU A 261 18.73 -16.39 17.75
N ILE A 262 20.02 -16.62 17.44
CA ILE A 262 20.58 -16.37 16.11
C ILE A 262 21.17 -17.64 15.56
N SER A 263 20.62 -18.11 14.43
CA SER A 263 21.03 -19.39 13.83
C SER A 263 21.34 -19.25 12.33
N GLY A 264 21.88 -20.31 11.75
CA GLY A 264 22.33 -20.31 10.35
C GLY A 264 23.50 -19.36 10.11
N GLY A 265 23.53 -18.70 8.96
CA GLY A 265 24.49 -17.65 8.60
C GLY A 265 23.97 -16.25 8.94
N SER A 266 23.09 -16.11 9.92
CA SER A 266 22.47 -14.84 10.26
C SER A 266 23.37 -13.93 11.08
N VAL A 267 23.16 -12.63 10.93
CA VAL A 267 23.98 -11.61 11.60
C VAL A 267 23.09 -10.61 12.32
N LEU A 268 23.30 -10.47 13.63
CA LEU A 268 22.74 -9.39 14.44
C LEU A 268 23.79 -8.30 14.68
N ARG A 269 23.47 -7.07 14.31
CA ARG A 269 24.24 -5.88 14.66
C ARG A 269 23.41 -4.99 15.57
N TYR A 270 23.98 -4.59 16.71
CA TYR A 270 23.26 -3.72 17.63
C TYR A 270 24.06 -2.50 18.03
N ALA A 271 23.39 -1.38 18.15
CA ALA A 271 23.87 -0.13 18.75
C ALA A 271 23.31 0.05 20.16
N GLY A 272 23.85 1.01 20.90
CA GLY A 272 23.44 1.30 22.26
C GLY A 272 24.27 0.54 23.30
N ASN A 273 23.76 0.49 24.53
CA ASN A 273 24.41 -0.20 25.66
C ASN A 273 23.42 -1.11 26.42
N PRO A 274 22.80 -2.08 25.73
CA PRO A 274 21.82 -2.96 26.36
C PRO A 274 22.46 -3.97 27.32
N THR A 275 21.64 -4.48 28.23
CA THR A 275 21.94 -5.69 28.98
C THR A 275 21.58 -6.89 28.12
N MET A 276 22.57 -7.75 27.87
CA MET A 276 22.36 -9.03 27.17
C MET A 276 21.72 -10.03 28.13
N LYS A 277 20.56 -10.56 27.74
CA LYS A 277 19.89 -11.66 28.45
C LYS A 277 19.98 -12.91 27.56
N ASN A 278 19.27 -13.91 27.72
CA ASN A 278 19.16 -15.15 26.97
C ASN A 278 19.72 -15.08 25.51
N ILE A 279 21.02 -15.24 25.38
CA ILE A 279 21.70 -15.15 24.08
C ILE A 279 22.09 -16.55 23.62
N GLU A 280 21.47 -17.00 22.53
CA GLU A 280 21.78 -18.27 21.91
C GLU A 280 22.26 -18.04 20.46
N THR A 281 23.39 -18.66 20.10
CA THR A 281 23.97 -18.52 18.77
C THR A 281 24.48 -19.86 18.25
N SER A 282 24.21 -20.16 16.98
CA SER A 282 24.84 -21.28 16.27
C SER A 282 26.26 -20.90 15.80
N SER A 283 27.04 -21.90 15.42
CA SER A 283 28.49 -21.73 15.07
C SER A 283 28.73 -20.81 13.85
N GLN A 284 27.73 -20.59 12.97
CA GLN A 284 27.87 -19.74 11.80
C GLN A 284 27.21 -18.35 11.99
N ALA A 285 26.45 -18.19 13.07
CA ALA A 285 25.79 -16.94 13.39
C ALA A 285 26.74 -15.96 14.07
N SER A 286 26.48 -14.68 13.98
CA SER A 286 27.28 -13.66 14.65
C SER A 286 26.45 -12.55 15.25
N ILE A 287 26.90 -12.07 16.41
CA ILE A 287 26.38 -10.89 17.11
C ILE A 287 27.48 -9.86 17.23
N GLN A 288 27.28 -8.65 16.76
CA GLN A 288 28.27 -7.59 16.67
C GLN A 288 27.72 -6.29 17.23
N ARG A 289 28.47 -5.64 18.11
CA ARG A 289 28.15 -4.26 18.51
C ARG A 289 28.68 -3.29 17.45
N ILE A 290 27.88 -2.36 17.08
CA ILE A 290 28.24 -1.22 16.20
C ILE A 290 28.31 0.05 17.05
N LYS A 291 29.00 1.07 16.54
CA LYS A 291 29.21 2.35 17.25
C LYS A 291 27.96 3.23 17.13
#